data_d7b80e699b8ec95e872768aa78e7db4b
#
_entry.id   d7b80e699b8ec95e872768aa78e7db4b
#
_cell.length_a   1.000
_cell.length_b   1.000
_cell.length_c   1.000
_cell.angle_alpha   90.00
_cell.angle_beta   90.00
_cell.angle_gamma   90.00
#
_symmetry.space_group_name_H-M   'P 1'
#
loop_
_entity.id
_entity.type
_entity.pdbx_description
1 polymer ?
#
loop_
_entity_poly.entity_id
_entity_poly.type
_entity_poly.pdbx_seq_one_letter_code
_entity_poly.pdbx_strand_id
1 'polypeptide(L)'
;MSQKYTNYLCIDFDDNGKNEILVQDLDTKESTNKASLYSITENGLTQISGCLLDGKVKTAGRFKLSSLSNGQKAVYIDEIKGIGAVTEVLFMSKGELKNPLLDVENTMENVKTIRSATIPSADVNNDGIIEIPMASDIPNADFNSDEKLYYTNWCSFSGDVLTVKQVSVVNTADGYSINLPKRFIGNIAASKNVDKRTRTVYLYDNELQIIGQRVVTFKAYDKTEYEESEIKKSNNIKVFSKDNTIVVAETFDIGEDLKLTSEELENILSFNAF
;
A
#
# COMPACT_ATOMS: atom_id res chain seq x y z
N MET A 1 12.52 -36.65 -3.77
CA MET A 1 11.32 -36.20 -3.04
C MET A 1 10.66 -35.11 -3.89
N SER A 2 9.39 -35.26 -4.25
CA SER A 2 8.64 -34.18 -4.90
C SER A 2 7.94 -33.38 -3.79
N GLN A 3 8.31 -32.11 -3.59
CA GLN A 3 7.63 -31.23 -2.66
C GLN A 3 6.61 -30.39 -3.41
N LYS A 4 5.40 -30.31 -2.90
CA LYS A 4 4.42 -29.34 -3.39
C LYS A 4 4.91 -27.94 -3.03
N TYR A 5 4.75 -26.99 -3.93
CA TYR A 5 5.01 -25.58 -3.67
C TYR A 5 4.00 -24.73 -4.43
N THR A 6 3.72 -23.56 -3.87
CA THR A 6 2.87 -22.55 -4.51
C THR A 6 3.74 -21.53 -5.24
N ASN A 7 4.85 -21.17 -4.62
CA ASN A 7 5.76 -20.14 -5.11
C ASN A 7 7.21 -20.45 -4.69
N TYR A 8 8.20 -19.95 -5.43
CA TYR A 8 9.61 -20.05 -5.03
C TYR A 8 10.42 -18.87 -5.55
N LEU A 9 11.55 -18.63 -4.88
CA LEU A 9 12.55 -17.63 -5.24
C LEU A 9 13.93 -18.20 -4.99
N CYS A 10 14.85 -18.03 -5.95
CA CYS A 10 16.27 -18.36 -5.79
C CYS A 10 17.03 -17.07 -5.47
N ILE A 11 17.69 -17.01 -4.35
CA ILE A 11 18.30 -15.80 -3.79
C ILE A 11 19.40 -16.15 -2.79
N ASP A 12 20.50 -15.40 -2.80
CA ASP A 12 21.46 -15.36 -1.69
C ASP A 12 20.83 -14.55 -0.53
N PHE A 13 20.19 -15.25 0.40
CA PHE A 13 19.33 -14.63 1.42
C PHE A 13 20.10 -14.24 2.68
N ASP A 14 21.25 -14.86 2.93
CA ASP A 14 22.12 -14.59 4.09
C ASP A 14 23.41 -13.86 3.74
N ASP A 15 23.58 -13.44 2.47
CA ASP A 15 24.75 -12.71 1.94
C ASP A 15 26.07 -13.50 2.03
N ASN A 16 26.00 -14.83 1.93
CA ASN A 16 27.19 -15.71 1.98
C ASN A 16 27.80 -15.98 0.60
N GLY A 17 27.22 -15.44 -0.48
CA GLY A 17 27.63 -15.61 -1.87
C GLY A 17 27.09 -16.89 -2.52
N LYS A 18 26.20 -17.63 -1.87
CA LYS A 18 25.51 -18.81 -2.40
C LYS A 18 24.01 -18.57 -2.38
N ASN A 19 23.34 -19.01 -3.45
CA ASN A 19 21.89 -18.91 -3.50
C ASN A 19 21.22 -20.01 -2.68
N GLU A 20 20.20 -19.62 -1.92
CA GLU A 20 19.20 -20.49 -1.32
C GLU A 20 17.95 -20.53 -2.20
N ILE A 21 17.06 -21.46 -1.90
CA ILE A 21 15.72 -21.53 -2.48
C ILE A 21 14.71 -21.31 -1.37
N LEU A 22 14.04 -20.15 -1.41
CA LEU A 22 12.87 -19.87 -0.59
C LEU A 22 11.64 -20.44 -1.28
N VAL A 23 10.88 -21.26 -0.55
CA VAL A 23 9.68 -21.94 -1.07
C VAL A 23 8.49 -21.58 -0.21
N GLN A 24 7.38 -21.22 -0.83
CA GLN A 24 6.08 -21.09 -0.16
C GLN A 24 5.20 -22.29 -0.49
N ASP A 25 4.53 -22.81 0.53
CA ASP A 25 3.56 -23.90 0.44
C ASP A 25 2.25 -23.43 1.10
N LEU A 26 1.25 -23.07 0.25
CA LEU A 26 -0.08 -22.67 0.67
C LEU A 26 -1.06 -23.81 0.38
N ASP A 27 -1.68 -24.35 1.43
CA ASP A 27 -2.81 -25.27 1.33
C ASP A 27 -4.08 -24.62 1.90
N THR A 28 -4.93 -24.13 1.00
CA THR A 28 -6.17 -23.43 1.39
C THR A 28 -7.24 -24.38 1.97
N LYS A 29 -7.12 -25.68 1.76
CA LYS A 29 -8.04 -26.70 2.31
C LYS A 29 -7.74 -26.95 3.78
N GLU A 30 -6.46 -27.11 4.09
CA GLU A 30 -5.96 -27.33 5.46
C GLU A 30 -5.72 -26.02 6.20
N SER A 31 -5.91 -24.86 5.56
CA SER A 31 -5.61 -23.54 6.10
C SER A 31 -4.17 -23.44 6.63
N THR A 32 -3.22 -23.98 5.88
CA THR A 32 -1.80 -23.90 6.19
C THR A 32 -1.07 -23.07 5.14
N ASN A 33 -0.15 -22.24 5.61
CA ASN A 33 0.74 -21.44 4.76
C ASN A 33 2.10 -21.37 5.46
N LYS A 34 3.15 -21.70 4.75
CA LYS A 34 4.51 -21.73 5.33
C LYS A 34 5.55 -21.35 4.29
N ALA A 35 6.62 -20.76 4.76
CA ALA A 35 7.83 -20.53 3.99
C ALA A 35 8.95 -21.46 4.51
N SER A 36 9.70 -22.06 3.60
CA SER A 36 10.84 -22.90 3.88
C SER A 36 12.04 -22.45 3.06
N LEU A 37 13.20 -22.34 3.70
CA LEU A 37 14.46 -21.97 3.07
C LEU A 37 15.35 -23.19 2.94
N TYR A 38 15.88 -23.42 1.74
CA TYR A 38 16.72 -24.57 1.42
C TYR A 38 18.08 -24.12 0.91
N SER A 39 19.14 -24.74 1.38
CA SER A 39 20.44 -24.69 0.74
C SER A 39 20.53 -25.71 -0.40
N ILE A 40 21.30 -25.37 -1.44
CA ILE A 40 21.63 -26.25 -2.55
C ILE A 40 22.93 -26.98 -2.20
N THR A 41 22.87 -28.30 -2.12
CA THR A 41 24.01 -29.17 -1.81
C THR A 41 24.26 -30.16 -2.92
N GLU A 42 25.38 -30.85 -2.92
CA GLU A 42 25.69 -31.91 -3.89
C GLU A 42 24.65 -33.05 -3.87
N ASN A 43 23.98 -33.25 -2.73
CA ASN A 43 22.96 -34.28 -2.53
C ASN A 43 21.54 -33.78 -2.76
N GLY A 44 21.36 -32.53 -3.25
CA GLY A 44 20.07 -31.90 -3.49
C GLY A 44 19.76 -30.76 -2.55
N LEU A 45 18.48 -30.56 -2.22
CA LEU A 45 18.02 -29.50 -1.35
C LEU A 45 17.97 -29.93 0.10
N THR A 46 18.58 -29.15 0.99
CA THR A 46 18.54 -29.35 2.44
C THR A 46 17.83 -28.14 3.08
N GLN A 47 16.73 -28.40 3.81
CA GLN A 47 16.03 -27.33 4.51
C GLN A 47 16.90 -26.82 5.66
N ILE A 48 17.15 -25.51 5.67
CA ILE A 48 17.99 -24.84 6.67
C ILE A 48 17.15 -24.03 7.65
N SER A 49 15.98 -23.54 7.24
CA SER A 49 15.06 -22.81 8.11
C SER A 49 13.64 -22.81 7.54
N GLY A 50 12.68 -22.27 8.31
CA GLY A 50 11.31 -22.07 7.88
C GLY A 50 10.49 -21.31 8.91
N CYS A 51 9.40 -20.70 8.47
CA CYS A 51 8.44 -20.03 9.33
C CYS A 51 7.00 -20.19 8.82
N LEU A 52 6.05 -19.91 9.70
CA LEU A 52 4.63 -19.87 9.34
C LEU A 52 4.27 -18.54 8.69
N LEU A 53 3.31 -18.58 7.80
CA LEU A 53 2.61 -17.46 7.18
C LEU A 53 1.14 -17.54 7.56
N ASP A 54 0.35 -16.52 7.21
CA ASP A 54 -1.08 -16.50 7.49
C ASP A 54 -1.83 -17.62 6.73
N GLY A 55 -2.32 -18.61 7.47
CA GLY A 55 -3.06 -19.75 6.90
C GLY A 55 -4.49 -19.40 6.42
N LYS A 56 -5.00 -18.19 6.71
CA LYS A 56 -6.33 -17.74 6.27
C LYS A 56 -6.33 -17.08 4.89
N VAL A 57 -5.17 -16.92 4.26
CA VAL A 57 -5.08 -16.39 2.90
C VAL A 57 -5.71 -17.35 1.89
N LYS A 58 -6.19 -16.78 0.78
CA LYS A 58 -6.84 -17.53 -0.31
C LYS A 58 -5.94 -17.68 -1.52
N THR A 59 -5.04 -16.71 -1.73
CA THR A 59 -4.14 -16.68 -2.88
C THR A 59 -2.81 -16.13 -2.44
N ALA A 60 -1.75 -16.87 -2.73
CA ALA A 60 -0.38 -16.43 -2.55
C ALA A 60 -0.01 -15.36 -3.58
N GLY A 61 0.70 -14.33 -3.14
CA GLY A 61 1.27 -13.31 -4.00
C GLY A 61 2.64 -13.68 -4.53
N ARG A 62 3.16 -12.85 -5.44
CA ARG A 62 4.54 -12.98 -5.90
C ARG A 62 5.50 -12.48 -4.84
N PHE A 63 6.66 -13.11 -4.78
CA PHE A 63 7.78 -12.63 -3.97
C PHE A 63 8.36 -11.35 -4.56
N LYS A 64 8.50 -10.34 -3.72
CA LYS A 64 9.15 -9.07 -4.04
C LYS A 64 10.40 -8.95 -3.17
N LEU A 65 11.56 -8.85 -3.80
CA LEU A 65 12.82 -8.66 -3.10
C LEU A 65 13.03 -7.18 -2.80
N SER A 66 13.36 -6.85 -1.55
CA SER A 66 13.75 -5.52 -1.12
C SER A 66 14.60 -5.62 0.17
N SER A 67 14.73 -4.51 0.87
CA SER A 67 15.37 -4.45 2.18
C SER A 67 14.39 -3.95 3.24
N LEU A 68 14.64 -4.33 4.48
CA LEU A 68 14.09 -3.65 5.64
C LEU A 68 14.69 -2.24 5.75
N SER A 69 14.06 -1.35 6.52
CA SER A 69 14.57 0.03 6.71
C SER A 69 15.93 0.10 7.43
N ASN A 70 16.41 -1.00 8.01
CA ASN A 70 17.75 -1.14 8.57
C ASN A 70 18.79 -1.66 7.56
N GLY A 71 18.40 -1.84 6.28
CA GLY A 71 19.25 -2.33 5.19
C GLY A 71 19.34 -3.85 5.06
N GLN A 72 18.70 -4.62 5.94
CA GLN A 72 18.72 -6.08 5.87
C GLN A 72 17.83 -6.57 4.73
N LYS A 73 18.31 -7.54 3.95
CA LYS A 73 17.58 -8.17 2.84
C LYS A 73 16.29 -8.83 3.34
N ALA A 74 15.19 -8.61 2.62
CA ALA A 74 13.87 -9.12 2.96
C ALA A 74 13.05 -9.46 1.71
N VAL A 75 12.12 -10.39 1.87
CA VAL A 75 11.12 -10.76 0.87
C VAL A 75 9.74 -10.36 1.36
N TYR A 76 9.03 -9.59 0.55
CA TYR A 76 7.66 -9.14 0.78
C TYR A 76 6.71 -9.97 -0.07
N ILE A 77 5.58 -10.37 0.51
CA ILE A 77 4.57 -11.19 -0.16
C ILE A 77 3.20 -10.57 0.09
N ASP A 78 2.57 -10.01 -0.94
CA ASP A 78 1.17 -9.55 -0.84
C ASP A 78 0.24 -10.72 -1.08
N GLU A 79 -0.60 -11.05 -0.11
CA GLU A 79 -1.48 -12.21 -0.15
C GLU A 79 -2.95 -11.78 -0.01
N ILE A 80 -3.84 -12.46 -0.75
CA ILE A 80 -5.27 -12.18 -0.67
C ILE A 80 -5.89 -12.91 0.53
N LYS A 81 -6.53 -12.15 1.41
CA LYS A 81 -7.21 -12.62 2.62
C LYS A 81 -8.65 -12.12 2.65
N GLY A 82 -9.61 -13.01 2.41
CA GLY A 82 -11.03 -12.62 2.29
C GLY A 82 -11.26 -11.70 1.09
N ILE A 83 -11.76 -10.50 1.34
CA ILE A 83 -11.95 -9.42 0.35
C ILE A 83 -10.78 -8.41 0.34
N GLY A 84 -9.81 -8.59 1.23
CA GLY A 84 -8.64 -7.72 1.39
C GLY A 84 -7.33 -8.42 1.05
N ALA A 85 -6.24 -7.77 1.42
CA ALA A 85 -4.89 -8.31 1.34
C ALA A 85 -4.11 -8.06 2.63
N VAL A 86 -3.07 -8.87 2.83
CA VAL A 86 -2.04 -8.70 3.85
C VAL A 86 -0.66 -8.73 3.19
N THR A 87 0.35 -8.20 3.84
CA THR A 87 1.75 -8.35 3.42
C THR A 87 2.51 -9.15 4.48
N GLU A 88 3.07 -10.27 4.07
CA GLU A 88 4.07 -11.00 4.86
C GLU A 88 5.46 -10.46 4.55
N VAL A 89 6.34 -10.42 5.56
CA VAL A 89 7.73 -9.98 5.38
C VAL A 89 8.69 -11.02 5.99
N LEU A 90 9.51 -11.59 5.13
CA LEU A 90 10.45 -12.63 5.50
C LEU A 90 11.88 -12.10 5.48
N PHE A 91 12.65 -12.37 6.52
CA PHE A 91 14.08 -12.07 6.59
C PHE A 91 14.81 -13.03 7.51
N MET A 92 16.13 -13.10 7.38
CA MET A 92 16.95 -13.93 8.26
C MET A 92 17.29 -13.17 9.55
N SER A 93 17.16 -13.84 10.70
CA SER A 93 17.62 -13.31 11.98
C SER A 93 18.24 -14.43 12.82
N LYS A 94 19.51 -14.27 13.17
CA LYS A 94 20.27 -15.26 13.95
C LYS A 94 20.24 -16.68 13.35
N GLY A 95 20.30 -16.79 12.03
CA GLY A 95 20.25 -18.06 11.30
C GLY A 95 18.86 -18.67 11.14
N GLU A 96 17.81 -17.97 11.50
CA GLU A 96 16.41 -18.40 11.34
C GLU A 96 15.62 -17.48 10.44
N LEU A 97 14.76 -18.06 9.60
CA LEU A 97 13.78 -17.33 8.81
C LEU A 97 12.66 -16.83 9.72
N LYS A 98 12.36 -15.54 9.66
CA LYS A 98 11.36 -14.89 10.51
C LYS A 98 10.23 -14.28 9.67
N ASN A 99 9.04 -14.28 10.25
CA ASN A 99 7.86 -13.54 9.82
C ASN A 99 7.21 -12.86 11.05
N PRO A 100 7.67 -11.69 11.47
CA PRO A 100 7.17 -11.05 12.69
C PRO A 100 5.82 -10.35 12.54
N LEU A 101 5.27 -10.28 11.33
CA LEU A 101 3.93 -9.73 11.09
C LEU A 101 2.82 -10.74 11.41
N LEU A 102 3.13 -12.01 11.46
CA LEU A 102 2.21 -13.06 11.92
C LEU A 102 2.06 -13.02 13.45
N ASP A 103 0.85 -12.96 13.96
CA ASP A 103 0.56 -13.06 15.39
C ASP A 103 0.50 -14.53 15.83
N VAL A 104 1.67 -15.12 16.09
CA VAL A 104 1.80 -16.54 16.43
C VAL A 104 1.24 -16.86 17.80
N GLU A 105 1.18 -15.87 18.71
CA GLU A 105 0.81 -16.10 20.10
C GLU A 105 -0.71 -16.14 20.32
N ASN A 106 -1.47 -15.40 19.52
CA ASN A 106 -2.91 -15.25 19.74
C ASN A 106 -3.75 -15.79 18.59
N THR A 107 -3.58 -15.26 17.38
CA THR A 107 -4.53 -15.50 16.27
C THR A 107 -4.00 -16.42 15.19
N MET A 108 -2.68 -16.60 15.08
CA MET A 108 -2.01 -17.24 13.95
C MET A 108 -2.33 -16.56 12.60
N GLU A 109 -2.60 -15.26 12.64
CA GLU A 109 -2.99 -14.46 11.49
C GLU A 109 -2.16 -13.17 11.40
N ASN A 110 -1.94 -12.69 10.20
CA ASN A 110 -1.46 -11.33 9.97
C ASN A 110 -2.67 -10.38 9.96
N VAL A 111 -2.87 -9.66 11.06
CA VAL A 111 -3.93 -8.66 11.20
C VAL A 111 -3.43 -7.23 11.09
N LYS A 112 -2.09 -7.05 11.15
CA LYS A 112 -1.45 -5.72 11.18
C LYS A 112 -1.50 -5.01 9.83
N THR A 113 -1.46 -5.77 8.74
CA THR A 113 -1.32 -5.23 7.38
C THR A 113 -2.55 -5.40 6.51
N ILE A 114 -3.72 -5.66 7.13
CA ILE A 114 -5.00 -5.81 6.41
C ILE A 114 -5.37 -4.50 5.70
N ARG A 115 -5.69 -4.62 4.40
CA ARG A 115 -6.09 -3.50 3.55
C ARG A 115 -6.92 -3.93 2.35
N SER A 116 -7.32 -2.98 1.49
CA SER A 116 -7.92 -3.31 0.19
C SER A 116 -6.98 -4.21 -0.65
N ALA A 117 -7.54 -5.24 -1.27
CA ALA A 117 -6.79 -6.16 -2.13
C ALA A 117 -6.15 -5.49 -3.37
N THR A 118 -6.65 -4.31 -3.75
CA THR A 118 -6.17 -3.55 -4.91
C THR A 118 -4.98 -2.63 -4.62
N ILE A 119 -4.46 -2.63 -3.39
CA ILE A 119 -3.32 -1.77 -3.00
C ILE A 119 -2.16 -2.68 -2.58
N PRO A 120 -1.22 -3.01 -3.49
CA PRO A 120 -0.05 -3.82 -3.17
C PRO A 120 1.01 -3.02 -2.40
N SER A 121 1.93 -3.71 -1.74
CA SER A 121 3.16 -3.11 -1.22
C SER A 121 4.02 -2.59 -2.38
N ALA A 122 4.65 -1.43 -2.23
CA ALA A 122 5.45 -0.79 -3.28
C ALA A 122 6.47 0.18 -2.67
N ASP A 123 7.54 0.45 -3.40
CA ASP A 123 8.43 1.58 -3.14
C ASP A 123 7.74 2.86 -3.66
N VAL A 124 7.10 3.61 -2.76
CA VAL A 124 6.27 4.77 -3.15
C VAL A 124 7.03 6.09 -3.11
N ASN A 125 8.22 6.10 -2.51
CA ASN A 125 9.07 7.28 -2.37
C ASN A 125 10.37 7.19 -3.17
N ASN A 126 10.59 6.07 -3.89
CA ASN A 126 11.75 5.76 -4.71
C ASN A 126 13.08 5.72 -3.92
N ASP A 127 13.05 5.23 -2.68
CA ASP A 127 14.24 5.04 -1.86
C ASP A 127 14.84 3.61 -1.96
N GLY A 128 14.22 2.73 -2.74
CA GLY A 128 14.62 1.35 -2.95
C GLY A 128 14.06 0.39 -1.88
N ILE A 129 13.31 0.88 -0.92
CA ILE A 129 12.66 0.08 0.12
C ILE A 129 11.16 -0.05 -0.20
N ILE A 130 10.61 -1.24 -0.06
CA ILE A 130 9.17 -1.45 -0.22
C ILE A 130 8.44 -0.98 1.03
N GLU A 131 7.45 -0.09 0.87
CA GLU A 131 6.49 0.25 1.90
C GLU A 131 5.30 -0.71 1.90
N ILE A 132 4.85 -1.03 3.12
CA ILE A 132 3.64 -1.82 3.37
C ILE A 132 2.47 -0.85 3.53
N PRO A 133 1.43 -0.95 2.68
CA PRO A 133 0.24 -0.12 2.83
C PRO A 133 -0.64 -0.62 3.99
N MET A 134 -1.02 0.30 4.87
CA MET A 134 -1.94 0.05 5.99
C MET A 134 -3.12 1.02 5.89
N ALA A 135 -4.33 0.54 6.15
CA ALA A 135 -5.53 1.37 6.13
C ALA A 135 -5.75 2.07 7.47
N SER A 136 -6.18 3.33 7.44
CA SER A 136 -6.78 4.04 8.57
C SER A 136 -7.96 4.89 8.12
N ASP A 137 -8.96 5.06 8.98
CA ASP A 137 -10.23 5.69 8.61
C ASP A 137 -10.07 7.19 8.29
N ILE A 138 -10.84 7.64 7.29
CA ILE A 138 -11.07 9.06 7.00
C ILE A 138 -12.56 9.35 7.27
N PRO A 139 -12.92 10.40 7.98
CA PRO A 139 -14.30 10.87 8.08
C PRO A 139 -14.93 11.08 6.69
N ASN A 140 -16.09 10.49 6.45
CA ASN A 140 -16.81 10.64 5.19
C ASN A 140 -17.61 11.94 5.20
N ALA A 141 -17.35 12.83 4.23
CA ALA A 141 -18.06 14.10 4.08
C ALA A 141 -19.40 13.96 3.34
N ASP A 142 -19.72 12.80 2.80
CA ASP A 142 -21.03 12.49 2.25
C ASP A 142 -21.90 11.82 3.32
N PHE A 143 -22.72 12.60 4.00
CA PHE A 143 -23.63 12.12 5.06
C PHE A 143 -24.74 11.18 4.56
N ASN A 144 -24.93 11.04 3.26
CA ASN A 144 -25.87 10.10 2.68
C ASN A 144 -25.23 8.75 2.29
N SER A 145 -23.95 8.58 2.59
CA SER A 145 -23.20 7.39 2.25
C SER A 145 -22.66 6.71 3.51
N ASP A 146 -22.99 5.44 3.68
CA ASP A 146 -22.38 4.58 4.71
C ASP A 146 -21.00 4.04 4.29
N GLU A 147 -20.47 4.50 3.16
CA GLU A 147 -19.21 4.04 2.64
C GLU A 147 -18.04 4.51 3.49
N LYS A 148 -17.19 3.59 3.91
CA LYS A 148 -15.95 3.89 4.62
C LYS A 148 -14.89 4.36 3.64
N LEU A 149 -14.23 5.46 3.99
CA LEU A 149 -13.06 5.99 3.27
C LEU A 149 -11.81 5.77 4.12
N TYR A 150 -10.67 5.61 3.46
CA TYR A 150 -9.42 5.26 4.12
C TYR A 150 -8.24 6.08 3.62
N TYR A 151 -7.37 6.46 4.53
CA TYR A 151 -5.97 6.73 4.23
C TYR A 151 -5.25 5.42 3.92
N THR A 152 -4.25 5.49 3.07
CA THR A 152 -3.21 4.48 2.95
C THR A 152 -1.95 5.02 3.59
N ASN A 153 -1.58 4.45 4.75
CA ASN A 153 -0.32 4.73 5.41
C ASN A 153 0.74 3.79 4.83
N TRP A 154 1.68 4.34 4.10
CA TRP A 154 2.80 3.60 3.52
C TRP A 154 3.91 3.50 4.57
N CYS A 155 4.15 2.30 5.07
CA CYS A 155 5.03 2.05 6.20
C CYS A 155 6.29 1.29 5.76
N SER A 156 7.46 1.82 6.05
CA SER A 156 8.68 1.00 6.05
C SER A 156 8.71 0.11 7.28
N PHE A 157 9.39 -1.03 7.17
CA PHE A 157 9.50 -2.02 8.23
C PHE A 157 10.97 -2.26 8.62
N SER A 158 11.28 -2.24 9.92
CA SER A 158 12.64 -2.47 10.45
C SER A 158 12.92 -3.92 10.88
N GLY A 159 11.88 -4.77 10.82
CA GLY A 159 11.90 -6.13 11.36
C GLY A 159 11.09 -6.27 12.65
N ASP A 160 10.79 -5.16 13.33
CA ASP A 160 9.97 -5.09 14.54
C ASP A 160 8.97 -3.93 14.54
N VAL A 161 9.32 -2.79 13.90
CA VAL A 161 8.50 -1.57 13.91
C VAL A 161 8.10 -1.17 12.50
N LEU A 162 6.80 -0.86 12.33
CA LEU A 162 6.24 -0.22 11.15
C LEU A 162 6.26 1.29 11.34
N THR A 163 6.95 2.01 10.44
CA THR A 163 7.10 3.47 10.50
C THR A 163 6.48 4.11 9.27
N VAL A 164 5.48 4.99 9.47
CA VAL A 164 4.81 5.70 8.37
C VAL A 164 5.80 6.63 7.66
N LYS A 165 5.96 6.46 6.36
CA LYS A 165 6.80 7.29 5.48
C LYS A 165 5.97 8.28 4.67
N GLN A 166 4.82 7.84 4.19
CA GLN A 166 3.91 8.63 3.38
C GLN A 166 2.47 8.29 3.72
N VAL A 167 1.57 9.25 3.59
CA VAL A 167 0.13 9.05 3.71
C VAL A 167 -0.54 9.53 2.44
N SER A 168 -1.41 8.70 1.87
CA SER A 168 -2.15 9.05 0.66
C SER A 168 -3.60 8.57 0.70
N VAL A 169 -4.42 9.15 -0.18
CA VAL A 169 -5.73 8.62 -0.53
C VAL A 169 -5.60 7.97 -1.91
N VAL A 170 -5.72 6.64 -1.95
CA VAL A 170 -5.53 5.88 -3.19
C VAL A 170 -6.84 5.75 -3.95
N ASN A 171 -6.82 6.09 -5.24
CA ASN A 171 -7.92 5.87 -6.17
C ASN A 171 -7.52 4.77 -7.17
N THR A 172 -7.85 3.53 -6.86
CA THR A 172 -7.50 2.38 -7.68
C THR A 172 -8.31 2.30 -8.98
N ALA A 173 -9.50 2.91 -9.01
CA ALA A 173 -10.36 2.90 -10.20
C ALA A 173 -9.78 3.76 -11.34
N ASP A 174 -9.15 4.90 -11.00
CA ASP A 174 -8.55 5.82 -11.95
C ASP A 174 -7.01 5.78 -11.93
N GLY A 175 -6.41 4.91 -11.11
CA GLY A 175 -4.97 4.62 -11.10
C GLY A 175 -4.08 5.74 -10.56
N TYR A 176 -4.53 6.50 -9.55
CA TYR A 176 -3.72 7.54 -8.92
C TYR A 176 -3.81 7.56 -7.40
N SER A 177 -2.83 8.18 -6.75
CA SER A 177 -2.81 8.49 -5.32
C SER A 177 -2.73 9.99 -5.09
N ILE A 178 -3.45 10.47 -4.07
CA ILE A 178 -3.36 11.84 -3.55
C ILE A 178 -2.42 11.80 -2.35
N ASN A 179 -1.26 12.43 -2.46
CA ASN A 179 -0.24 12.48 -1.42
C ASN A 179 -0.50 13.70 -0.54
N LEU A 180 -0.86 13.46 0.70
CA LEU A 180 -1.29 14.52 1.61
C LEU A 180 -0.11 15.17 2.32
N PRO A 181 0.02 16.51 2.33
CA PRO A 181 0.92 17.22 3.22
C PRO A 181 0.66 16.87 4.69
N LYS A 182 1.71 16.79 5.51
CA LYS A 182 1.62 16.33 6.90
C LYS A 182 0.57 17.04 7.74
N ARG A 183 0.36 18.35 7.52
CA ARG A 183 -0.62 19.16 8.28
C ARG A 183 -2.07 18.73 8.07
N PHE A 184 -2.36 18.01 6.98
CA PHE A 184 -3.70 17.51 6.67
C PHE A 184 -3.97 16.12 7.24
N ILE A 185 -2.91 15.38 7.63
CA ILE A 185 -3.08 14.01 8.13
C ILE A 185 -3.85 14.06 9.45
N GLY A 186 -5.00 13.37 9.49
CA GLY A 186 -5.91 13.36 10.63
C GLY A 186 -6.80 14.61 10.75
N ASN A 187 -6.60 15.64 9.94
CA ASN A 187 -7.36 16.91 9.99
C ASN A 187 -8.19 17.13 8.71
N ILE A 188 -8.54 16.07 8.02
CA ILE A 188 -9.41 16.13 6.84
C ILE A 188 -10.55 15.13 6.92
N ALA A 189 -11.64 15.48 6.22
CA ALA A 189 -12.66 14.57 5.76
C ALA A 189 -12.57 14.44 4.24
N ALA A 190 -13.14 13.40 3.68
CA ALA A 190 -13.18 13.21 2.24
C ALA A 190 -14.57 12.80 1.77
N SER A 191 -14.85 13.02 0.49
CA SER A 191 -15.97 12.41 -0.20
C SER A 191 -15.53 11.85 -1.54
N LYS A 192 -16.25 10.84 -2.03
CA LYS A 192 -16.06 10.35 -3.39
C LYS A 192 -17.39 10.31 -4.13
N ASN A 193 -17.32 10.52 -5.42
CA ASN A 193 -18.42 10.27 -6.34
C ASN A 193 -17.88 9.44 -7.50
N VAL A 194 -18.29 8.18 -7.57
CA VAL A 194 -17.78 7.21 -8.56
C VAL A 194 -18.23 7.60 -9.97
N ASP A 195 -19.51 7.95 -10.15
CA ASP A 195 -20.09 8.28 -11.46
C ASP A 195 -19.43 9.52 -12.08
N LYS A 196 -19.08 10.50 -11.23
CA LYS A 196 -18.40 11.72 -11.66
C LYS A 196 -16.89 11.62 -11.64
N ARG A 197 -16.35 10.48 -11.23
CA ARG A 197 -14.89 10.22 -11.05
C ARG A 197 -14.22 11.32 -10.21
N THR A 198 -14.88 11.76 -9.13
CA THR A 198 -14.36 12.82 -8.24
C THR A 198 -13.97 12.31 -6.87
N ARG A 199 -12.96 12.97 -6.31
CA ARG A 199 -12.53 12.86 -4.91
C ARG A 199 -12.38 14.28 -4.36
N THR A 200 -13.05 14.59 -3.27
CA THR A 200 -12.96 15.92 -2.64
C THR A 200 -12.43 15.81 -1.24
N VAL A 201 -11.48 16.67 -0.90
CA VAL A 201 -10.88 16.78 0.43
C VAL A 201 -11.40 18.05 1.08
N TYR A 202 -11.79 17.94 2.34
CA TYR A 202 -12.30 19.00 3.20
C TYR A 202 -11.44 19.13 4.44
N LEU A 203 -11.38 20.29 5.04
CA LEU A 203 -10.89 20.44 6.41
C LEU A 203 -11.80 19.67 7.37
N TYR A 204 -11.24 19.16 8.43
CA TYR A 204 -11.98 18.46 9.48
C TYR A 204 -11.46 18.84 10.87
N ASP A 205 -12.38 19.25 11.72
CA ASP A 205 -12.08 19.48 13.13
C ASP A 205 -12.37 18.19 13.91
N ASN A 206 -11.31 17.54 14.39
CA ASN A 206 -11.41 16.29 15.12
C ASN A 206 -12.03 16.43 16.52
N GLU A 207 -11.88 17.61 17.16
CA GLU A 207 -12.42 17.85 18.50
C GLU A 207 -13.93 18.07 18.43
N LEU A 208 -14.36 18.88 17.47
CA LEU A 208 -15.77 19.23 17.28
C LEU A 208 -16.50 18.25 16.34
N GLN A 209 -15.75 17.40 15.63
CA GLN A 209 -16.25 16.51 14.57
C GLN A 209 -17.02 17.24 13.47
N ILE A 210 -16.51 18.40 13.07
CA ILE A 210 -17.14 19.27 12.05
C ILE A 210 -16.36 19.21 10.76
N ILE A 211 -17.07 19.00 9.65
CA ILE A 211 -16.54 19.13 8.30
C ILE A 211 -16.54 20.61 7.91
N GLY A 212 -15.36 21.10 7.59
CA GLY A 212 -15.10 22.48 7.22
C GLY A 212 -15.14 22.74 5.72
N GLN A 213 -14.33 23.71 5.30
CA GLN A 213 -14.26 24.15 3.90
C GLN A 213 -13.60 23.09 3.01
N ARG A 214 -13.93 23.15 1.74
CA ARG A 214 -13.32 22.35 0.69
C ARG A 214 -11.90 22.82 0.42
N VAL A 215 -10.93 21.90 0.47
CA VAL A 215 -9.51 22.16 0.21
C VAL A 215 -9.19 22.01 -1.28
N VAL A 216 -9.53 20.84 -1.83
CA VAL A 216 -9.23 20.47 -3.22
C VAL A 216 -10.21 19.40 -3.70
N THR A 217 -10.57 19.48 -4.98
CA THR A 217 -11.33 18.43 -5.68
C THR A 217 -10.46 17.87 -6.80
N PHE A 218 -10.31 16.56 -6.83
CA PHE A 218 -9.70 15.83 -7.93
C PHE A 218 -10.80 15.24 -8.80
N LYS A 219 -10.73 15.47 -10.10
CA LYS A 219 -11.60 14.82 -11.08
C LYS A 219 -10.78 14.18 -12.18
N ALA A 220 -11.04 12.89 -12.41
CA ALA A 220 -10.44 12.17 -13.53
C ALA A 220 -11.30 12.30 -14.78
N TYR A 221 -10.63 12.41 -15.91
CA TYR A 221 -11.19 12.51 -17.24
C TYR A 221 -10.44 11.57 -18.19
N ASP A 222 -11.12 11.14 -19.25
CA ASP A 222 -10.43 10.68 -20.43
C ASP A 222 -9.97 11.87 -21.26
N LYS A 223 -8.95 11.71 -22.09
CA LYS A 223 -8.36 12.82 -22.85
C LYS A 223 -9.40 13.59 -23.68
N THR A 224 -10.31 12.89 -24.37
CA THR A 224 -11.38 13.51 -25.18
C THR A 224 -12.35 14.28 -24.28
N GLU A 225 -12.81 13.70 -23.18
CA GLU A 225 -13.70 14.35 -22.21
C GLU A 225 -13.07 15.63 -21.64
N TYR A 226 -11.77 15.58 -21.33
CA TYR A 226 -11.05 16.75 -20.84
C TYR A 226 -10.99 17.86 -21.90
N GLU A 227 -10.68 17.52 -23.17
CA GLU A 227 -10.59 18.49 -24.26
C GLU A 227 -11.92 19.22 -24.51
N GLU A 228 -13.05 18.59 -24.28
CA GLU A 228 -14.40 19.17 -24.41
C GLU A 228 -14.87 19.90 -23.13
N SER A 229 -14.18 19.75 -22.02
CA SER A 229 -14.61 20.28 -20.72
C SER A 229 -14.35 21.78 -20.56
N GLU A 230 -15.24 22.48 -19.86
CA GLU A 230 -15.10 23.89 -19.49
C GLU A 230 -14.05 24.11 -18.37
N ILE A 231 -13.63 23.04 -17.68
CA ILE A 231 -12.69 23.13 -16.55
C ILE A 231 -11.33 23.73 -16.98
N LYS A 232 -10.96 23.59 -18.25
CA LYS A 232 -9.73 24.17 -18.81
C LYS A 232 -9.67 25.70 -18.70
N LYS A 233 -10.80 26.37 -18.52
CA LYS A 233 -10.90 27.82 -18.40
C LYS A 233 -10.74 28.33 -16.96
N SER A 234 -10.67 27.40 -16.00
CA SER A 234 -10.49 27.76 -14.58
C SER A 234 -9.03 28.13 -14.28
N ASN A 235 -8.82 29.14 -13.45
CA ASN A 235 -7.50 29.65 -13.09
C ASN A 235 -6.88 28.96 -11.85
N ASN A 236 -7.67 28.18 -11.11
CA ASN A 236 -7.30 27.55 -9.85
C ASN A 236 -7.18 26.03 -9.99
N ILE A 237 -6.65 25.56 -11.12
CA ILE A 237 -6.47 24.15 -11.41
C ILE A 237 -5.00 23.78 -11.62
N LYS A 238 -4.67 22.55 -11.25
CA LYS A 238 -3.46 21.84 -11.68
C LYS A 238 -3.87 20.58 -12.46
N VAL A 239 -3.20 20.34 -13.58
CA VAL A 239 -3.50 19.23 -14.48
C VAL A 239 -2.37 18.22 -14.42
N PHE A 240 -2.73 16.95 -14.24
CA PHE A 240 -1.82 15.81 -14.28
C PHE A 240 -2.27 14.89 -15.40
N SER A 241 -1.33 14.25 -16.09
CA SER A 241 -1.66 13.32 -17.18
C SER A 241 -0.74 12.12 -17.20
N LYS A 242 -1.32 10.96 -17.47
CA LYS A 242 -0.61 9.73 -17.79
C LYS A 242 -1.44 8.92 -18.79
N ASP A 243 -0.83 8.56 -19.91
CA ASP A 243 -1.48 7.82 -21.00
C ASP A 243 -2.77 8.54 -21.48
N ASN A 244 -3.92 7.90 -21.31
CA ASN A 244 -5.24 8.47 -21.66
C ASN A 244 -5.98 9.10 -20.49
N THR A 245 -5.40 9.06 -19.27
CA THR A 245 -6.03 9.58 -18.06
C THR A 245 -5.52 10.98 -17.75
N ILE A 246 -6.44 11.93 -17.56
CA ILE A 246 -6.16 13.28 -17.10
C ILE A 246 -6.83 13.47 -15.75
N VAL A 247 -6.09 13.93 -14.75
CA VAL A 247 -6.63 14.27 -13.44
C VAL A 247 -6.44 15.77 -13.22
N VAL A 248 -7.55 16.45 -12.94
CA VAL A 248 -7.56 17.88 -12.62
C VAL A 248 -7.75 18.04 -11.12
N ALA A 249 -6.82 18.72 -10.46
CA ALA A 249 -6.96 19.19 -9.10
C ALA A 249 -7.44 20.65 -9.12
N GLU A 250 -8.66 20.89 -8.63
CA GLU A 250 -9.22 22.23 -8.45
C GLU A 250 -9.11 22.63 -6.98
N THR A 251 -8.40 23.73 -6.70
CA THR A 251 -8.17 24.23 -5.32
C THR A 251 -9.17 25.31 -4.94
N PHE A 252 -9.42 25.45 -3.64
CA PHE A 252 -10.34 26.42 -3.07
C PHE A 252 -9.61 27.37 -2.11
N ASP A 253 -10.12 28.56 -1.95
CA ASP A 253 -9.58 29.54 -1.01
C ASP A 253 -10.04 29.22 0.42
N ILE A 254 -9.08 28.81 1.26
CA ILE A 254 -9.30 28.37 2.64
C ILE A 254 -8.43 29.10 3.67
N GLY A 255 -7.83 30.22 3.26
CA GLY A 255 -6.88 30.99 4.05
C GLY A 255 -5.42 30.54 3.80
N GLU A 256 -4.50 31.50 3.91
CA GLU A 256 -3.10 31.33 3.48
C GLU A 256 -2.37 30.19 4.21
N ASP A 257 -2.61 30.02 5.52
CA ASP A 257 -1.92 28.99 6.33
C ASP A 257 -2.33 27.55 5.99
N LEU A 258 -3.52 27.36 5.42
CA LEU A 258 -4.09 26.07 5.10
C LEU A 258 -4.08 25.76 3.60
N LYS A 259 -3.81 26.77 2.78
CA LYS A 259 -3.74 26.62 1.32
C LYS A 259 -2.60 25.70 0.90
N LEU A 260 -2.84 24.91 -0.15
CA LEU A 260 -1.79 24.14 -0.80
C LEU A 260 -0.81 25.08 -1.49
N THR A 261 0.47 24.93 -1.20
CA THR A 261 1.53 25.67 -1.92
C THR A 261 1.68 25.15 -3.36
N SER A 262 2.34 25.92 -4.23
CA SER A 262 2.62 25.48 -5.61
C SER A 262 3.44 24.19 -5.63
N GLU A 263 4.44 24.07 -4.77
CA GLU A 263 5.28 22.87 -4.64
C GLU A 263 4.47 21.66 -4.17
N GLU A 264 3.59 21.84 -3.17
CA GLU A 264 2.70 20.78 -2.70
C GLU A 264 1.73 20.33 -3.80
N LEU A 265 1.18 21.28 -4.57
CA LEU A 265 0.32 20.97 -5.70
C LEU A 265 1.05 20.21 -6.82
N GLU A 266 2.34 20.47 -7.05
CA GLU A 266 3.13 19.73 -8.03
C GLU A 266 3.32 18.27 -7.66
N ASN A 267 3.44 17.99 -6.36
CA ASN A 267 3.73 16.68 -5.82
C ASN A 267 2.51 15.96 -5.23
N ILE A 268 1.32 16.60 -5.26
CA ILE A 268 0.14 16.08 -4.57
C ILE A 268 -0.43 14.82 -5.19
N LEU A 269 -0.14 14.55 -6.46
CA LEU A 269 -0.69 13.42 -7.18
C LEU A 269 0.42 12.57 -7.81
N SER A 270 0.29 11.26 -7.60
CA SER A 270 1.13 10.26 -8.27
C SER A 270 0.25 9.27 -9.02
N PHE A 271 0.58 8.96 -10.27
CA PHE A 271 -0.05 7.86 -10.99
C PHE A 271 0.61 6.55 -10.58
N ASN A 272 -0.19 5.64 -10.06
CA ASN A 272 0.27 4.35 -9.56
C ASN A 272 0.41 3.34 -10.70
N ALA A 273 1.39 2.48 -10.59
CA ALA A 273 1.55 1.28 -11.42
C ALA A 273 1.07 0.06 -10.61
N PHE A 274 -0.23 -0.01 -10.31
CA PHE A 274 -0.79 -1.15 -9.60
C PHE A 274 -1.28 -2.23 -10.56
#